data_3e9567cfca46422182dc5f5bc5bef831
#
_entry.id   3e9567cfca46422182dc5f5bc5bef831
#
_cell.length_a   1.000
_cell.length_b   1.000
_cell.length_c   1.000
_cell.angle_alpha   90.00
_cell.angle_beta   90.00
_cell.angle_gamma   90.00
#
_symmetry.space_group_name_H-M   'P 1'
#
loop_
_entity.id
_entity.type
_entity.pdbx_description
1 polymer ?
#
loop_
_entity_poly.entity_id
_entity_poly.type
_entity_poly.pdbx_seq_one_letter_code
_entity_poly.pdbx_strand_id
1 'polypeptide(L)'
;MSPARLLTLFSLSLLAACAHEPAHNMTVEEQSDCPMQLHTGQNLILSLPSNPTTGYRWAIQDSAGGVLRNLGPEVYTSSDNGQLLGSGGQSTWRFRAFAAGNGRLRLTYQQPWEPEAEPAQVFDCPITVN
;
A
#
# COMPACT_ATOMS: atom_id res chain seq x y z
N MET A 1 36.08 -52.61 38.29
CA MET A 1 35.66 -51.24 38.55
C MET A 1 35.35 -50.56 37.24
N SER A 2 34.08 -50.36 36.94
CA SER A 2 33.64 -49.70 35.70
C SER A 2 33.59 -48.20 35.93
N PRO A 3 34.31 -47.38 35.18
CA PRO A 3 34.10 -45.95 35.26
C PRO A 3 32.72 -45.63 34.71
N ALA A 4 31.89 -45.02 35.52
CA ALA A 4 30.62 -44.49 35.03
C ALA A 4 30.86 -43.41 34.01
N ARG A 5 30.57 -43.72 32.74
CA ARG A 5 30.57 -42.69 31.68
C ARG A 5 29.30 -41.87 31.84
N LEU A 6 29.46 -40.72 32.41
CA LEU A 6 28.44 -39.66 32.37
C LEU A 6 28.38 -39.17 30.91
N LEU A 7 27.45 -39.66 30.18
CA LEU A 7 27.04 -39.07 28.91
C LEU A 7 26.21 -37.80 29.24
N THR A 8 26.88 -36.69 29.27
CA THR A 8 26.18 -35.39 29.28
C THR A 8 25.60 -35.21 27.88
N LEU A 9 24.34 -35.51 27.75
CA LEU A 9 23.56 -35.11 26.59
C LEU A 9 23.47 -33.57 26.61
N PHE A 10 24.31 -32.96 25.82
CA PHE A 10 24.20 -31.54 25.49
C PHE A 10 22.98 -31.40 24.58
N SER A 11 21.83 -31.09 25.18
CA SER A 11 20.63 -30.75 24.45
C SER A 11 20.87 -29.40 23.79
N LEU A 12 21.22 -29.43 22.51
CA LEU A 12 21.33 -28.23 21.69
C LEU A 12 19.92 -27.77 21.38
N SER A 13 19.38 -26.89 22.20
CA SER A 13 18.12 -26.21 21.91
C SER A 13 18.36 -25.29 20.73
N LEU A 14 17.99 -25.74 19.56
CA LEU A 14 17.88 -24.90 18.38
C LEU A 14 16.70 -23.93 18.63
N LEU A 15 17.03 -22.75 19.13
CA LEU A 15 16.11 -21.63 19.11
C LEU A 15 15.94 -21.22 17.64
N ALA A 16 14.88 -21.74 17.01
CA ALA A 16 14.44 -21.25 15.73
C ALA A 16 13.93 -19.81 15.96
N ALA A 17 14.79 -18.82 15.78
CA ALA A 17 14.38 -17.44 15.71
C ALA A 17 13.55 -17.28 14.44
N CYS A 18 12.22 -17.16 14.57
CA CYS A 18 11.37 -16.72 13.50
C CYS A 18 11.73 -15.25 13.22
N ALA A 19 12.58 -15.03 12.23
CA ALA A 19 12.83 -13.70 11.71
C ALA A 19 11.53 -13.25 11.02
N HIS A 20 10.79 -12.33 11.64
CA HIS A 20 9.68 -11.66 10.99
C HIS A 20 10.25 -10.68 9.98
N GLU A 21 10.23 -11.08 8.71
CA GLU A 21 10.47 -10.13 7.63
C GLU A 21 9.27 -9.16 7.57
N PRO A 22 9.50 -7.83 7.42
CA PRO A 22 8.40 -6.91 7.22
C PRO A 22 7.61 -7.30 5.99
N ALA A 23 6.28 -7.13 6.04
CA ALA A 23 5.41 -7.44 4.92
C ALA A 23 5.92 -6.72 3.66
N HIS A 24 5.99 -7.45 2.54
CA HIS A 24 6.46 -6.89 1.27
C HIS A 24 5.47 -5.89 0.68
N ASN A 25 4.19 -6.11 0.88
CA ASN A 25 3.11 -5.25 0.43
C ASN A 25 2.42 -4.57 1.61
N MET A 26 2.28 -3.26 1.52
CA MET A 26 1.51 -2.44 2.45
C MET A 26 0.28 -1.93 1.72
N THR A 27 -0.90 -2.12 2.30
CA THR A 27 -2.16 -1.70 1.69
C THR A 27 -2.73 -0.49 2.43
N VAL A 28 -3.17 0.50 1.66
CA VAL A 28 -3.87 1.69 2.15
C VAL A 28 -5.23 1.76 1.47
N GLU A 29 -6.28 1.84 2.26
CA GLU A 29 -7.67 1.88 1.78
C GLU A 29 -8.41 3.12 2.25
N GLU A 30 -7.89 3.80 3.26
CA GLU A 30 -8.55 4.92 3.91
C GLU A 30 -7.55 6.00 4.31
N GLN A 31 -8.03 7.22 4.43
CA GLN A 31 -7.24 8.34 4.93
C GLN A 31 -6.68 8.08 6.33
N SER A 32 -7.40 7.32 7.15
CA SER A 32 -6.97 6.96 8.50
C SER A 32 -5.77 6.01 8.54
N ASP A 33 -5.45 5.36 7.44
CA ASP A 33 -4.24 4.54 7.32
C ASP A 33 -2.96 5.38 7.21
N CYS A 34 -3.12 6.68 6.98
CA CYS A 34 -2.01 7.64 6.79
C CYS A 34 -1.67 8.38 8.09
N PRO A 35 -0.44 8.82 8.29
CA PRO A 35 0.72 8.70 7.39
C PRO A 35 1.25 7.28 7.31
N MET A 36 1.99 6.99 6.23
CA MET A 36 2.58 5.66 6.01
C MET A 36 4.09 5.69 6.16
N GLN A 37 4.60 4.64 6.81
CA GLN A 37 6.03 4.39 6.89
C GLN A 37 6.35 3.11 6.12
N LEU A 38 7.30 3.20 5.20
CA LEU A 38 7.70 2.11 4.34
C LEU A 38 9.21 1.88 4.47
N HIS A 39 9.63 0.66 4.16
CA HIS A 39 11.03 0.35 3.95
C HIS A 39 11.30 0.30 2.44
N THR A 40 12.52 0.70 2.05
CA THR A 40 12.97 0.59 0.65
C THR A 40 12.77 -0.85 0.16
N GLY A 41 12.13 -0.99 -1.00
CA GLY A 41 11.79 -2.29 -1.59
C GLY A 41 10.38 -2.78 -1.31
N GLN A 42 9.68 -2.17 -0.36
CA GLN A 42 8.27 -2.49 -0.13
C GLN A 42 7.37 -1.89 -1.21
N ASN A 43 6.27 -2.58 -1.49
CA ASN A 43 5.22 -2.06 -2.36
C ASN A 43 4.11 -1.43 -1.53
N LEU A 44 3.60 -0.33 -2.03
CA LEU A 44 2.40 0.32 -1.52
C LEU A 44 1.27 0.07 -2.49
N ILE A 45 0.17 -0.49 -1.99
CA ILE A 45 -1.04 -0.72 -2.76
C ILE A 45 -2.10 0.23 -2.21
N LEU A 46 -2.50 1.20 -3.03
CA LEU A 46 -3.55 2.15 -2.71
C LEU A 46 -4.84 1.71 -3.38
N SER A 47 -5.89 1.49 -2.58
CA SER A 47 -7.21 1.13 -3.08
C SER A 47 -8.25 2.10 -2.53
N LEU A 48 -8.90 2.83 -3.41
CA LEU A 48 -9.89 3.84 -3.04
C LEU A 48 -11.24 3.54 -3.70
N PRO A 49 -12.35 3.80 -3.00
CA PRO A 49 -13.67 3.69 -3.61
C PRO A 49 -13.79 4.58 -4.83
N SER A 50 -14.37 4.05 -5.88
CA SER A 50 -14.49 4.73 -7.16
C SER A 50 -15.81 4.36 -7.85
N ASN A 51 -16.44 5.32 -8.51
CA ASN A 51 -17.63 5.07 -9.31
C ASN A 51 -17.53 5.82 -10.64
N PRO A 52 -16.96 5.18 -11.69
CA PRO A 52 -16.78 5.82 -12.98
C PRO A 52 -18.07 6.25 -13.68
N THR A 53 -19.22 5.66 -13.33
CA THR A 53 -20.51 6.00 -13.93
C THR A 53 -20.96 7.42 -13.61
N THR A 54 -20.42 8.03 -12.56
CA THR A 54 -20.72 9.41 -12.17
C THR A 54 -19.91 10.44 -12.94
N GLY A 55 -18.92 10.01 -13.72
CA GLY A 55 -17.96 10.87 -14.40
C GLY A 55 -16.80 11.31 -13.51
N TYR A 56 -16.84 11.03 -12.22
CA TYR A 56 -15.72 11.30 -11.32
C TYR A 56 -14.56 10.33 -11.55
N ARG A 57 -13.36 10.87 -11.43
CA ARG A 57 -12.12 10.11 -11.57
C ARG A 57 -11.13 10.55 -10.51
N TRP A 58 -10.35 9.61 -10.03
CA TRP A 58 -9.17 9.92 -9.23
C TRP A 58 -8.04 10.40 -10.11
N ALA A 59 -7.43 11.51 -9.74
CA ALA A 59 -6.26 12.06 -10.41
C ALA A 59 -5.12 12.20 -9.41
N ILE A 60 -3.95 11.70 -9.76
CA ILE A 60 -2.75 11.86 -8.93
C ILE A 60 -2.24 13.28 -9.10
N GLN A 61 -2.23 14.05 -8.01
CA GLN A 61 -1.71 15.40 -7.96
C GLN A 61 -0.24 15.42 -7.52
N ASP A 62 0.10 14.55 -6.57
CA ASP A 62 1.47 14.34 -6.12
C ASP A 62 1.68 12.84 -5.95
N SER A 63 2.65 12.30 -6.64
CA SER A 63 2.93 10.87 -6.65
C SER A 63 4.00 10.44 -5.65
N ALA A 64 4.47 11.33 -4.79
CA ALA A 64 5.62 11.09 -3.93
C ALA A 64 6.86 10.64 -4.72
N GLY A 65 7.09 11.22 -5.90
CA GLY A 65 8.05 10.75 -6.91
C GLY A 65 9.50 10.69 -6.48
N GLY A 66 9.87 11.36 -5.36
CA GLY A 66 11.20 11.26 -4.79
C GLY A 66 11.45 9.97 -4.02
N VAL A 67 10.40 9.26 -3.60
CA VAL A 67 10.50 8.06 -2.76
C VAL A 67 9.70 6.88 -3.32
N LEU A 68 8.66 7.13 -4.10
CA LEU A 68 7.81 6.10 -4.70
C LEU A 68 7.95 6.07 -6.22
N ARG A 69 7.95 4.87 -6.77
CA ARG A 69 7.85 4.61 -8.21
C ARG A 69 6.50 4.02 -8.50
N ASN A 70 5.78 4.59 -9.47
CA ASN A 70 4.52 4.04 -9.94
C ASN A 70 4.79 2.75 -10.75
N LEU A 71 4.11 1.66 -10.43
CA LEU A 71 4.31 0.36 -11.07
C LEU A 71 3.33 0.08 -12.21
N GLY A 72 2.39 0.97 -12.47
CA GLY A 72 1.44 0.79 -13.56
C GLY A 72 0.26 1.74 -13.46
N PRO A 73 -0.67 1.69 -14.43
CA PRO A 73 -1.86 2.52 -14.41
C PRO A 73 -2.84 2.09 -13.33
N GLU A 74 -3.80 2.97 -13.05
CA GLU A 74 -4.96 2.65 -12.24
C GLU A 74 -5.70 1.43 -12.79
N VAL A 75 -6.09 0.53 -11.89
CA VAL A 75 -6.95 -0.61 -12.21
C VAL A 75 -8.28 -0.44 -11.48
N TYR A 76 -9.35 -0.38 -12.23
CA TYR A 76 -10.70 -0.34 -11.67
C TYR A 76 -11.28 -1.74 -11.58
N THR A 77 -11.86 -2.08 -10.42
CA THR A 77 -12.56 -3.34 -10.19
C THR A 77 -13.97 -3.04 -9.70
N SER A 78 -14.98 -3.53 -10.42
CA SER A 78 -16.36 -3.40 -10.02
C SER A 78 -16.67 -4.30 -8.82
N SER A 79 -17.41 -3.78 -7.86
CA SER A 79 -17.76 -4.52 -6.64
C SER A 79 -18.82 -5.60 -6.84
N ASP A 80 -19.54 -5.57 -7.97
CA ASP A 80 -20.67 -6.47 -8.27
C ASP A 80 -20.44 -7.34 -9.50
N ASN A 81 -19.22 -7.43 -10.00
CA ASN A 81 -18.85 -8.12 -11.23
C ASN A 81 -19.61 -7.62 -12.49
N GLY A 82 -20.04 -6.36 -12.47
CA GLY A 82 -20.74 -5.73 -13.58
C GLY A 82 -22.23 -6.05 -13.68
N GLN A 83 -22.82 -6.67 -12.68
CA GLN A 83 -24.24 -7.08 -12.70
C GLN A 83 -25.20 -5.92 -12.42
N LEU A 84 -24.76 -4.91 -11.68
CA LEU A 84 -25.56 -3.73 -11.35
C LEU A 84 -24.95 -2.48 -12.00
N LEU A 85 -25.70 -1.85 -12.89
CA LEU A 85 -25.28 -0.58 -13.47
C LEU A 85 -25.27 0.51 -12.40
N GLY A 86 -24.19 1.32 -12.38
CA GLY A 86 -24.06 2.43 -11.45
C GLY A 86 -23.57 2.07 -10.06
N SER A 87 -23.34 0.79 -9.75
CA SER A 87 -22.69 0.43 -8.52
C SER A 87 -21.21 0.77 -8.57
N GLY A 88 -20.65 1.19 -7.44
CA GLY A 88 -19.24 1.54 -7.34
C GLY A 88 -18.33 0.33 -7.34
N GLY A 89 -17.06 0.59 -7.19
CA GLY A 89 -16.00 -0.39 -7.09
C GLY A 89 -14.79 0.22 -6.42
N GLN A 90 -13.63 -0.29 -6.77
CA GLN A 90 -12.34 0.15 -6.24
C GLN A 90 -11.42 0.52 -7.38
N SER A 91 -10.71 1.63 -7.23
CA SER A 91 -9.56 1.97 -8.06
C SER A 91 -8.30 1.66 -7.27
N THR A 92 -7.36 0.97 -7.90
CA THR A 92 -6.15 0.49 -7.25
C THR A 92 -4.92 0.96 -8.01
N TRP A 93 -3.95 1.49 -7.28
CA TRP A 93 -2.64 1.88 -7.77
C TRP A 93 -1.56 1.13 -7.01
N ARG A 94 -0.45 0.85 -7.67
CA ARG A 94 0.71 0.19 -7.08
C ARG A 94 1.94 1.04 -7.21
N PHE A 95 2.65 1.15 -6.12
CA PHE A 95 3.91 1.87 -6.04
C PHE A 95 4.97 1.01 -5.38
N ARG A 96 6.23 1.31 -5.67
CA ARG A 96 7.37 0.74 -4.95
C ARG A 96 8.15 1.84 -4.27
N ALA A 97 8.45 1.64 -2.99
CA ALA A 97 9.38 2.50 -2.27
C ALA A 97 10.81 2.22 -2.79
N PHE A 98 11.39 3.16 -3.52
CA PHE A 98 12.68 2.95 -4.17
C PHE A 98 13.82 3.73 -3.54
N ALA A 99 13.54 4.75 -2.73
CA ALA A 99 14.55 5.60 -2.10
C ALA A 99 14.07 6.06 -0.73
N ALA A 100 14.98 6.13 0.22
CA ALA A 100 14.73 6.71 1.53
C ALA A 100 14.42 8.21 1.41
N GLY A 101 13.56 8.69 2.26
CA GLY A 101 13.16 10.09 2.30
C GLY A 101 11.69 10.28 2.65
N ASN A 102 11.21 11.49 2.44
CA ASN A 102 9.82 11.87 2.67
C ASN A 102 9.17 12.31 1.37
N GLY A 103 7.90 11.97 1.22
CA GLY A 103 7.09 12.39 0.10
C GLY A 103 5.63 12.52 0.49
N ARG A 104 4.83 12.93 -0.45
CA ARG A 104 3.38 13.03 -0.28
C ARG A 104 2.69 12.38 -1.45
N LEU A 105 1.77 11.48 -1.15
CA LEU A 105 0.90 10.88 -2.14
C LEU A 105 -0.47 11.55 -2.02
N ARG A 106 -0.83 12.35 -3.03
CA ARG A 106 -2.06 13.11 -3.02
C ARG A 106 -2.86 12.86 -4.28
N LEU A 107 -4.12 12.48 -4.11
CA LEU A 107 -5.06 12.26 -5.19
C LEU A 107 -6.32 13.09 -4.93
N THR A 108 -6.96 13.53 -6.01
CA THR A 108 -8.24 14.22 -5.95
C THR A 108 -9.29 13.47 -6.75
N TYR A 109 -10.51 13.43 -6.23
CA TYR A 109 -11.65 12.80 -6.88
C TYR A 109 -12.53 13.90 -7.45
N GLN A 110 -12.52 14.03 -8.77
CA GLN A 110 -13.17 15.14 -9.47
C GLN A 110 -13.59 14.76 -10.87
N GLN A 111 -14.42 15.59 -11.48
CA GLN A 111 -14.80 15.43 -12.88
C GLN A 111 -13.70 16.04 -13.76
N PRO A 112 -13.12 15.28 -14.72
CA PRO A 112 -11.99 15.75 -15.50
C PRO A 112 -12.24 17.02 -16.34
N TRP A 113 -13.51 17.26 -16.69
CA TRP A 113 -13.90 18.47 -17.46
C TRP A 113 -14.08 19.72 -16.59
N GLU A 114 -14.00 19.59 -15.26
CA GLU A 114 -14.09 20.69 -14.33
C GLU A 114 -12.87 20.72 -13.40
N PRO A 115 -11.66 20.95 -13.93
CA PRO A 115 -10.45 20.88 -13.13
C PRO A 115 -10.34 22.00 -12.09
N GLU A 116 -11.06 23.11 -12.28
CA GLU A 116 -11.09 24.25 -11.35
C GLU A 116 -12.10 24.06 -10.22
N ALA A 117 -12.99 23.07 -10.32
CA ALA A 117 -13.97 22.80 -9.27
C ALA A 117 -13.31 22.18 -8.04
N GLU A 118 -13.87 22.45 -6.87
CA GLU A 118 -13.43 21.79 -5.64
C GLU A 118 -13.63 20.28 -5.76
N PRO A 119 -12.61 19.47 -5.46
CA PRO A 119 -12.75 18.02 -5.53
C PRO A 119 -13.81 17.51 -4.55
N ALA A 120 -14.55 16.47 -4.97
CA ALA A 120 -15.52 15.82 -4.10
C ALA A 120 -14.84 15.09 -2.94
N GLN A 121 -13.65 14.56 -3.18
CA GLN A 121 -12.82 13.89 -2.18
C GLN A 121 -11.35 14.19 -2.43
N VAL A 122 -10.58 14.18 -1.36
CA VAL A 122 -9.11 14.30 -1.39
C VAL A 122 -8.53 13.18 -0.55
N PHE A 123 -7.58 12.47 -1.13
CA PHE A 123 -6.71 11.54 -0.41
C PHE A 123 -5.32 12.17 -0.33
N ASP A 124 -4.80 12.30 0.88
CA ASP A 124 -3.52 12.96 1.13
C ASP A 124 -2.73 12.19 2.17
N CYS A 125 -1.67 11.53 1.75
CA CYS A 125 -0.92 10.63 2.59
C CYS A 125 0.56 10.99 2.61
N PRO A 126 1.06 11.51 3.73
CA PRO A 126 2.51 11.64 3.92
C PRO A 126 3.17 10.27 3.92
N ILE A 127 4.24 10.14 3.16
CA ILE A 127 5.00 8.89 3.01
C ILE A 127 6.42 9.11 3.52
N THR A 128 6.86 8.25 4.42
CA THR A 128 8.25 8.19 4.87
C THR A 128 8.82 6.84 4.49
N VAL A 129 9.95 6.85 3.80
CA VAL A 129 10.69 5.63 3.41
C VAL A 129 12.04 5.60 4.10
N ASN A 130 12.33 4.49 4.72
CA ASN A 130 13.61 4.24 5.40
C ASN A 130 14.52 3.33 4.58
#